data_7e880b8b6fffb9559ddd326c65442deb
#
_entry.id   7e880b8b6fffb9559ddd326c65442deb
#
_cell.length_a   1.000
_cell.length_b   1.000
_cell.length_c   1.000
_cell.angle_alpha   90.00
_cell.angle_beta   90.00
_cell.angle_gamma   90.00
#
_symmetry.space_group_name_H-M   'P 1'
#
loop_
_entity.id
_entity.type
_entity.pdbx_description
1 polymer ?
#
loop_
_entity_poly.entity_id
_entity_poly.type
_entity_poly.pdbx_seq_one_letter_code
_entity_poly.pdbx_strand_id
1 'polypeptide(L)'
;MELVGKILQRRRQTDYSDMSRFCHDSGSRAIVERVQPETAPPIPVDLDAAHALGVTAPGATLHEQGETGRVFDLASVSKPLAALGVLVAVERGLVDLDEPAGPEGATVRHLIAHTAGYPFEGEETVGAVGARRIYSNTGFEVLAAHVEEATGYDFPEWMEQTVIQGLDLVDLEVDGSPAAGYRGTVRDLLVVGRELLAPTLISDALHEEMRTVQFPGLAGILPGYGRQKPNDWGLGMEIRGHKDPHWTGALSSPRTFGHFGQSGSFLWVDPEAGLAAAFLGERRFGPDHVRIWPGITDAILERFAGGGTGR
;
A
#
# COMPACT_ATOMS: atom_id res chain seq x y z
N MET A 1 28.24 9.35 10.55
CA MET A 1 28.20 10.58 9.71
C MET A 1 29.19 10.56 8.53
N GLU A 2 30.32 9.91 8.62
CA GLU A 2 31.33 9.93 7.52
C GLU A 2 31.06 8.96 6.36
N LEU A 3 30.32 7.91 6.57
CA LEU A 3 30.05 6.88 5.56
C LEU A 3 28.93 7.30 4.57
N VAL A 4 27.90 8.00 5.04
CA VAL A 4 26.79 8.50 4.21
C VAL A 4 27.22 9.64 3.32
N GLY A 5 28.11 10.52 3.81
CA GLY A 5 28.72 11.61 3.02
C GLY A 5 29.55 11.12 1.84
N LYS A 6 30.23 9.98 1.98
CA LYS A 6 31.08 9.39 0.91
C LYS A 6 30.29 8.73 -0.20
N ILE A 7 29.09 8.23 0.08
CA ILE A 7 28.21 7.61 -0.93
C ILE A 7 27.55 8.68 -1.80
N LEU A 8 27.16 9.82 -1.23
CA LEU A 8 26.53 10.92 -1.96
C LEU A 8 27.54 11.72 -2.82
N GLN A 9 28.83 11.77 -2.44
CA GLN A 9 29.86 12.44 -3.25
C GLN A 9 30.28 11.64 -4.49
N ARG A 10 30.15 10.32 -4.52
CA ARG A 10 30.49 9.51 -5.70
C ARG A 10 29.45 9.57 -6.83
N ARG A 11 28.24 10.06 -6.59
CA ARG A 11 27.20 10.22 -7.64
C ARG A 11 27.18 11.59 -8.33
N ARG A 12 28.01 12.55 -7.91
CA ARG A 12 28.10 13.89 -8.53
C ARG A 12 29.18 14.07 -9.58
N GLN A 13 29.88 13.03 -9.96
CA GLN A 13 30.93 13.08 -10.99
C GLN A 13 30.70 12.06 -12.10
N THR A 14 29.55 12.11 -12.73
CA THR A 14 29.39 11.61 -14.10
C THR A 14 28.98 12.79 -14.98
N ASP A 15 29.95 13.25 -15.71
CA ASP A 15 29.92 14.36 -16.64
C ASP A 15 28.99 14.05 -17.82
N TYR A 16 27.91 14.83 -17.97
CA TYR A 16 27.02 14.80 -19.11
C TYR A 16 27.46 15.86 -20.14
N SER A 17 28.59 15.63 -20.76
CA SER A 17 28.96 16.39 -21.95
C SER A 17 29.66 15.44 -22.93
N ASP A 18 28.91 14.69 -23.71
CA ASP A 18 29.23 14.39 -25.12
C ASP A 18 28.22 13.40 -25.71
N MET A 19 27.16 13.87 -26.32
CA MET A 19 26.41 13.13 -27.34
C MET A 19 25.47 14.07 -28.14
N SER A 20 26.08 15.00 -28.84
CA SER A 20 25.41 15.67 -29.94
C SER A 20 26.24 15.48 -31.21
N ARG A 21 26.03 14.35 -31.91
CA ARG A 21 26.35 14.21 -33.37
C ARG A 21 25.87 12.84 -33.88
N PHE A 22 25.20 12.89 -35.04
CA PHE A 22 24.64 11.81 -35.87
C PHE A 22 23.20 11.42 -35.50
N CYS A 23 22.19 11.74 -36.30
CA CYS A 23 21.95 11.45 -37.70
C CYS A 23 20.81 12.31 -38.26
N HIS A 24 21.01 12.93 -39.38
CA HIS A 24 19.96 13.24 -40.35
C HIS A 24 19.66 11.95 -41.11
N ASP A 25 18.44 11.48 -41.06
CA ASP A 25 17.87 10.75 -42.19
C ASP A 25 16.36 10.96 -42.28
N SER A 26 15.96 11.27 -43.49
CA SER A 26 14.62 11.57 -43.96
C SER A 26 13.87 10.25 -44.19
N GLY A 27 12.75 10.04 -43.50
CA GLY A 27 11.91 8.88 -43.73
C GLY A 27 10.52 8.97 -43.11
N SER A 28 9.53 9.25 -43.94
CA SER A 28 8.08 9.04 -43.81
C SER A 28 7.51 8.94 -42.39
N ARG A 29 6.89 10.02 -41.93
CA ARG A 29 5.95 9.96 -40.79
C ARG A 29 4.73 9.13 -41.21
N ALA A 30 4.74 7.85 -40.86
CA ALA A 30 3.52 7.07 -40.74
C ALA A 30 2.75 7.72 -39.57
N ILE A 31 1.57 8.28 -39.88
CA ILE A 31 0.57 8.68 -38.90
C ILE A 31 0.07 7.37 -38.28
N VAL A 32 0.67 6.97 -37.16
CA VAL A 32 0.08 5.97 -36.29
C VAL A 32 -1.14 6.65 -35.68
N GLU A 33 -2.29 6.41 -36.29
CA GLU A 33 -3.59 6.70 -35.65
C GLU A 33 -3.53 6.03 -34.28
N ARG A 34 -3.43 6.84 -33.21
CA ARG A 34 -3.68 6.36 -31.86
C ARG A 34 -5.14 5.93 -31.83
N VAL A 35 -5.37 4.64 -32.03
CA VAL A 35 -6.62 4.01 -31.61
C VAL A 35 -6.72 4.33 -30.12
N GLN A 36 -7.61 5.26 -29.77
CA GLN A 36 -7.94 5.48 -28.36
C GLN A 36 -8.49 4.13 -27.88
N PRO A 37 -7.98 3.58 -26.77
CA PRO A 37 -8.54 2.36 -26.23
C PRO A 37 -10.03 2.64 -26.01
N GLU A 38 -10.88 1.85 -26.64
CA GLU A 38 -12.33 1.87 -26.44
C GLU A 38 -12.54 1.88 -24.93
N THR A 39 -13.10 2.98 -24.40
CA THR A 39 -13.20 3.15 -22.95
C THR A 39 -14.13 2.06 -22.44
N ALA A 40 -13.54 1.05 -21.85
CA ALA A 40 -14.29 -0.07 -21.30
C ALA A 40 -15.37 0.48 -20.35
N PRO A 41 -16.61 -0.07 -20.31
CA PRO A 41 -17.70 0.47 -19.52
C PRO A 41 -17.29 0.65 -18.05
N PRO A 42 -17.84 1.62 -17.32
CA PRO A 42 -17.46 1.83 -15.93
C PRO A 42 -17.76 0.59 -15.07
N ILE A 43 -16.96 0.37 -14.03
CA ILE A 43 -17.28 -0.60 -12.99
C ILE A 43 -18.43 -0.02 -12.17
N PRO A 44 -19.53 -0.78 -11.96
CA PRO A 44 -20.68 -0.25 -11.22
C PRO A 44 -20.32 0.10 -9.77
N VAL A 45 -20.55 1.36 -9.38
CA VAL A 45 -20.38 1.85 -8.00
C VAL A 45 -21.67 2.53 -7.60
N ASP A 46 -22.49 1.85 -6.81
CA ASP A 46 -23.75 2.38 -6.28
C ASP A 46 -23.50 3.15 -4.98
N LEU A 47 -22.86 4.32 -5.10
CA LEU A 47 -22.54 5.21 -3.98
C LEU A 47 -22.81 6.66 -4.38
N ASP A 48 -23.75 7.30 -3.68
CA ASP A 48 -24.09 8.71 -3.87
C ASP A 48 -23.11 9.61 -3.10
N ALA A 49 -21.87 9.66 -3.58
CA ALA A 49 -20.81 10.54 -3.09
C ALA A 49 -19.67 10.60 -4.12
N ALA A 50 -18.88 11.67 -4.07
CA ALA A 50 -17.69 11.76 -4.90
C ALA A 50 -16.72 10.61 -4.56
N HIS A 51 -16.28 9.91 -5.61
CA HIS A 51 -15.33 8.80 -5.52
C HIS A 51 -14.53 8.65 -6.80
N ALA A 52 -13.42 7.95 -6.70
CA ALA A 52 -12.60 7.55 -7.82
C ALA A 52 -12.12 6.11 -7.64
N LEU A 53 -11.97 5.39 -8.73
CA LEU A 53 -11.51 4.01 -8.77
C LEU A 53 -10.46 3.86 -9.86
N GLY A 54 -9.40 3.13 -9.54
CA GLY A 54 -8.39 2.73 -10.53
C GLY A 54 -8.00 1.28 -10.36
N VAL A 55 -7.57 0.66 -11.46
CA VAL A 55 -7.07 -0.72 -11.52
C VAL A 55 -5.76 -0.75 -12.27
N THR A 56 -4.80 -1.50 -11.77
CA THR A 56 -3.48 -1.65 -12.38
C THR A 56 -2.99 -3.10 -12.36
N ALA A 57 -2.11 -3.42 -13.30
CA ALA A 57 -1.23 -4.59 -13.28
C ALA A 57 0.23 -4.09 -13.18
N PRO A 58 1.24 -4.94 -13.01
CA PRO A 58 2.63 -4.52 -12.83
C PRO A 58 3.14 -3.57 -13.93
N GLY A 59 2.71 -3.74 -15.18
CA GLY A 59 3.20 -2.97 -16.32
C GLY A 59 2.37 -1.76 -16.74
N ALA A 60 1.12 -1.62 -16.28
CA ALA A 60 0.22 -0.59 -16.78
C ALA A 60 -1.02 -0.36 -15.90
N THR A 61 -1.54 0.86 -15.95
CA THR A 61 -2.90 1.16 -15.50
C THR A 61 -3.91 0.59 -16.50
N LEU A 62 -4.85 -0.21 -16.01
CA LEU A 62 -5.85 -0.90 -16.82
C LEU A 62 -7.18 -0.16 -16.88
N HIS A 63 -7.49 0.60 -15.82
CA HIS A 63 -8.76 1.32 -15.71
C HIS A 63 -8.64 2.52 -14.79
N GLU A 64 -9.27 3.62 -15.17
CA GLU A 64 -9.47 4.81 -14.32
C GLU A 64 -10.93 5.27 -14.47
N GLN A 65 -11.56 5.59 -13.33
CA GLN A 65 -12.95 6.03 -13.26
C GLN A 65 -13.11 7.12 -12.18
N GLY A 66 -13.84 8.19 -12.50
CA GLY A 66 -14.01 9.35 -11.63
C GLY A 66 -12.78 10.27 -11.66
N GLU A 67 -12.63 11.11 -10.63
CA GLU A 67 -11.55 12.11 -10.55
C GLU A 67 -10.26 11.50 -9.96
N THR A 68 -9.59 10.62 -10.71
CA THR A 68 -8.43 9.84 -10.24
C THR A 68 -7.20 10.66 -9.87
N GLY A 69 -7.12 11.92 -10.31
CA GLY A 69 -6.09 12.89 -9.92
C GLY A 69 -6.51 13.81 -8.75
N ARG A 70 -7.70 13.61 -8.17
CA ARG A 70 -8.13 14.36 -6.98
C ARG A 70 -7.51 13.78 -5.72
N VAL A 71 -7.04 14.65 -4.82
CA VAL A 71 -6.52 14.27 -3.51
C VAL A 71 -7.67 13.99 -2.54
N PHE A 72 -7.62 12.82 -1.90
CA PHE A 72 -8.58 12.35 -0.88
C PHE A 72 -7.83 12.03 0.42
N ASP A 73 -8.57 12.04 1.54
CA ASP A 73 -8.08 11.50 2.80
C ASP A 73 -7.98 9.97 2.70
N LEU A 74 -6.83 9.41 3.03
CA LEU A 74 -6.60 7.97 2.96
C LEU A 74 -7.05 7.24 4.22
N ALA A 75 -7.13 7.94 5.36
CA ALA A 75 -7.35 7.33 6.67
C ALA A 75 -6.42 6.12 6.85
N SER A 76 -6.92 4.96 7.24
CA SER A 76 -6.07 3.80 7.51
C SER A 76 -5.38 3.18 6.30
N VAL A 77 -5.69 3.61 5.07
CA VAL A 77 -4.86 3.27 3.90
C VAL A 77 -3.47 3.93 3.98
N SER A 78 -3.24 4.87 4.91
CA SER A 78 -1.90 5.37 5.28
C SER A 78 -0.98 4.25 5.78
N LYS A 79 -1.51 3.24 6.48
CA LYS A 79 -0.69 2.17 7.08
C LYS A 79 0.12 1.34 6.07
N PRO A 80 -0.43 0.86 4.95
CA PRO A 80 0.36 0.24 3.90
C PRO A 80 1.53 1.08 3.41
N LEU A 81 1.32 2.39 3.24
CA LEU A 81 2.36 3.31 2.79
C LEU A 81 3.43 3.50 3.87
N ALA A 82 3.02 3.75 5.12
CA ALA A 82 3.94 3.85 6.25
C ALA A 82 4.73 2.54 6.44
N ALA A 83 4.08 1.39 6.27
CA ALA A 83 4.73 0.09 6.33
C ALA A 83 5.82 -0.06 5.26
N LEU A 84 5.62 0.42 4.03
CA LEU A 84 6.67 0.45 3.01
C LEU A 84 7.88 1.27 3.47
N GLY A 85 7.68 2.44 4.10
CA GLY A 85 8.78 3.23 4.67
C GLY A 85 9.56 2.48 5.75
N VAL A 86 8.86 1.73 6.62
CA VAL A 86 9.49 0.86 7.62
C VAL A 86 10.28 -0.26 6.95
N LEU A 87 9.69 -0.94 5.96
CA LEU A 87 10.35 -2.03 5.24
C LEU A 87 11.57 -1.56 4.44
N VAL A 88 11.58 -0.33 3.95
CA VAL A 88 12.79 0.26 3.36
C VAL A 88 13.89 0.47 4.42
N ALA A 89 13.54 0.82 5.66
CA ALA A 89 14.52 0.89 6.76
C ALA A 89 15.07 -0.51 7.09
N VAL A 90 14.22 -1.53 7.05
CA VAL A 90 14.64 -2.94 7.22
C VAL A 90 15.55 -3.39 6.07
N GLU A 91 15.19 -3.14 4.81
CA GLU A 91 16.00 -3.48 3.64
C GLU A 91 17.39 -2.83 3.67
N ARG A 92 17.48 -1.63 4.23
CA ARG A 92 18.75 -0.91 4.40
C ARG A 92 19.55 -1.35 5.63
N GLY A 93 19.03 -2.28 6.45
CA GLY A 93 19.66 -2.75 7.67
C GLY A 93 19.74 -1.70 8.77
N LEU A 94 18.87 -0.70 8.75
CA LEU A 94 18.77 0.35 9.78
C LEU A 94 17.85 -0.08 10.92
N VAL A 95 16.90 -0.97 10.64
CA VAL A 95 15.92 -1.55 11.55
C VAL A 95 15.89 -3.06 11.32
N ASP A 96 15.74 -3.86 12.39
CA ASP A 96 15.47 -5.31 12.29
C ASP A 96 14.03 -5.58 12.73
N LEU A 97 13.32 -6.42 11.96
CA LEU A 97 11.94 -6.78 12.29
C LEU A 97 11.79 -7.42 13.67
N ASP A 98 12.81 -8.10 14.15
CA ASP A 98 12.79 -8.83 15.41
C ASP A 98 13.53 -8.09 16.56
N GLU A 99 14.04 -6.86 16.31
CA GLU A 99 14.58 -6.01 17.38
C GLU A 99 13.48 -5.47 18.31
N PRO A 100 13.79 -5.24 19.60
CA PRO A 100 12.83 -4.71 20.56
C PRO A 100 12.29 -3.33 20.16
N ALA A 101 10.95 -3.19 20.14
CA ALA A 101 10.27 -1.93 19.87
C ALA A 101 8.89 -1.91 20.54
N GLY A 102 8.52 -0.78 21.16
CA GLY A 102 7.24 -0.61 21.86
C GLY A 102 7.25 -1.22 23.27
N PRO A 103 6.17 -1.90 23.70
CA PRO A 103 6.07 -2.43 25.06
C PRO A 103 7.02 -3.61 25.28
N GLU A 104 7.33 -3.89 26.56
CA GLU A 104 8.25 -4.97 26.94
C GLU A 104 7.85 -6.31 26.27
N GLY A 105 8.81 -6.93 25.59
CA GLY A 105 8.66 -8.18 24.86
C GLY A 105 8.08 -8.02 23.44
N ALA A 106 7.73 -6.79 23.00
CA ALA A 106 7.34 -6.54 21.63
C ALA A 106 8.57 -6.23 20.74
N THR A 107 8.38 -6.41 19.44
CA THR A 107 9.36 -6.11 18.41
C THR A 107 8.72 -5.26 17.31
N VAL A 108 9.51 -4.74 16.37
CA VAL A 108 9.03 -4.07 15.16
C VAL A 108 7.98 -4.92 14.45
N ARG A 109 8.20 -6.22 14.31
CA ARG A 109 7.25 -7.20 13.74
C ARG A 109 5.91 -7.23 14.48
N HIS A 110 5.92 -7.16 15.80
CA HIS A 110 4.69 -7.13 16.59
C HIS A 110 3.89 -5.84 16.37
N LEU A 111 4.58 -4.70 16.25
CA LEU A 111 3.94 -3.41 15.99
C LEU A 111 3.28 -3.39 14.61
N ILE A 112 4.04 -3.68 13.55
CA ILE A 112 3.58 -3.61 12.17
C ILE A 112 2.48 -4.63 11.85
N ALA A 113 2.43 -5.77 12.59
CA ALA A 113 1.41 -6.82 12.45
C ALA A 113 0.28 -6.71 13.49
N HIS A 114 0.15 -5.61 14.23
CA HIS A 114 -0.92 -5.39 15.21
C HIS A 114 -1.00 -6.42 16.34
N THR A 115 0.13 -6.87 16.84
CA THR A 115 0.22 -7.89 17.91
C THR A 115 1.01 -7.43 19.13
N ALA A 116 1.41 -6.15 19.18
CA ALA A 116 2.15 -5.60 20.32
C ALA A 116 1.30 -5.36 21.58
N GLY A 117 -0.03 -5.47 21.48
CA GLY A 117 -0.92 -5.32 22.64
C GLY A 117 -1.49 -3.91 22.83
N TYR A 118 -1.12 -2.93 22.04
CA TYR A 118 -1.70 -1.58 22.09
C TYR A 118 -3.18 -1.57 21.69
N PRO A 119 -4.01 -0.67 22.30
CA PRO A 119 -5.37 -0.42 21.85
C PRO A 119 -5.40 0.28 20.50
N PHE A 120 -6.61 0.56 19.98
CA PHE A 120 -6.80 1.37 18.79
C PHE A 120 -6.10 2.74 18.93
N GLU A 121 -6.33 3.40 20.06
CA GLU A 121 -5.66 4.64 20.50
C GLU A 121 -5.37 4.55 22.01
N GLY A 122 -4.24 5.07 22.46
CA GLY A 122 -3.80 5.10 23.85
C GLY A 122 -2.48 4.34 24.06
N GLU A 123 -1.73 4.78 25.07
CA GLU A 123 -0.35 4.33 25.32
C GLU A 123 -0.29 3.05 26.16
N GLU A 124 -1.32 2.76 26.96
CA GLU A 124 -1.34 1.59 27.82
C GLU A 124 -1.80 0.34 27.05
N THR A 125 -1.05 -0.74 27.17
CA THR A 125 -1.41 -2.01 26.53
C THR A 125 -2.68 -2.61 27.14
N VAL A 126 -3.54 -3.17 26.28
CA VAL A 126 -4.81 -3.82 26.67
C VAL A 126 -4.77 -5.35 26.44
N GLY A 127 -3.61 -5.88 26.12
CA GLY A 127 -3.37 -7.30 25.92
C GLY A 127 -1.90 -7.64 25.95
N ALA A 128 -1.58 -8.89 26.25
CA ALA A 128 -0.20 -9.36 26.17
C ALA A 128 0.29 -9.40 24.73
N VAL A 129 1.59 -9.16 24.53
CA VAL A 129 2.27 -9.26 23.23
C VAL A 129 2.05 -10.66 22.63
N GLY A 130 1.69 -10.72 21.36
CA GLY A 130 1.46 -11.96 20.62
C GLY A 130 0.18 -12.74 21.00
N ALA A 131 -0.62 -12.29 21.97
CA ALA A 131 -1.78 -13.05 22.43
C ALA A 131 -2.99 -13.00 21.49
N ARG A 132 -3.17 -11.90 20.81
CA ARG A 132 -4.25 -11.67 19.84
C ARG A 132 -3.90 -10.50 18.91
N ARG A 133 -4.65 -10.39 17.82
CA ARG A 133 -4.53 -9.26 16.90
C ARG A 133 -5.42 -8.12 17.41
N ILE A 134 -4.78 -7.01 17.80
CA ILE A 134 -5.44 -5.79 18.26
C ILE A 134 -5.05 -4.68 17.30
N TYR A 135 -5.96 -4.31 16.41
CA TYR A 135 -5.75 -3.23 15.46
C TYR A 135 -5.46 -1.91 16.18
N SER A 136 -4.35 -1.26 15.86
CA SER A 136 -3.82 -0.13 16.63
C SER A 136 -3.27 0.97 15.73
N ASN A 137 -3.72 2.21 15.95
CA ASN A 137 -3.06 3.40 15.44
C ASN A 137 -1.78 3.69 16.24
N THR A 138 -1.86 3.59 17.59
CA THR A 138 -0.70 3.78 18.47
C THR A 138 0.49 2.94 18.07
N GLY A 139 0.27 1.66 17.66
CA GLY A 139 1.36 0.80 17.19
C GLY A 139 2.11 1.37 15.99
N PHE A 140 1.42 2.07 15.07
CA PHE A 140 2.05 2.72 13.92
C PHE A 140 2.75 4.04 14.28
N GLU A 141 2.24 4.79 15.27
CA GLU A 141 2.95 5.98 15.79
C GLU A 141 4.28 5.56 16.47
N VAL A 142 4.25 4.52 17.30
CA VAL A 142 5.45 3.97 17.95
C VAL A 142 6.43 3.42 16.90
N LEU A 143 5.92 2.79 15.85
CA LEU A 143 6.73 2.25 14.77
C LEU A 143 7.45 3.36 14.00
N ALA A 144 6.75 4.46 13.69
CA ALA A 144 7.33 5.63 13.03
C ALA A 144 8.43 6.26 13.90
N ALA A 145 8.16 6.50 15.19
CA ALA A 145 9.15 7.03 16.13
C ALA A 145 10.39 6.14 16.24
N HIS A 146 10.23 4.82 16.18
CA HIS A 146 11.34 3.87 16.19
C HIS A 146 12.22 4.01 14.92
N VAL A 147 11.59 4.20 13.74
CA VAL A 147 12.32 4.47 12.49
C VAL A 147 13.03 5.82 12.55
N GLU A 148 12.41 6.86 13.11
CA GLU A 148 13.04 8.17 13.33
C GLU A 148 14.32 8.06 14.17
N GLU A 149 14.26 7.31 15.28
CA GLU A 149 15.43 7.07 16.13
C GLU A 149 16.54 6.32 15.37
N ALA A 150 16.18 5.32 14.60
CA ALA A 150 17.14 4.50 13.85
C ALA A 150 17.77 5.24 12.67
N THR A 151 17.02 6.12 12.00
CA THR A 151 17.44 6.80 10.77
C THR A 151 17.99 8.20 10.99
N GLY A 152 17.55 8.88 12.06
CA GLY A 152 17.86 10.27 12.36
C GLY A 152 17.10 11.28 11.49
N TYR A 153 16.06 10.84 10.78
CA TYR A 153 15.13 11.68 10.01
C TYR A 153 13.76 11.67 10.69
N ASP A 154 13.01 12.77 10.62
CA ASP A 154 11.58 12.74 10.92
C ASP A 154 10.88 11.79 9.94
N PHE A 155 9.85 11.04 10.40
CA PHE A 155 9.23 10.00 9.57
C PHE A 155 8.64 10.52 8.25
N PRO A 156 7.99 11.70 8.18
CA PRO A 156 7.58 12.30 6.92
C PRO A 156 8.76 12.55 5.96
N GLU A 157 9.89 13.05 6.45
CA GLU A 157 11.09 13.25 5.64
C GLU A 157 11.67 11.92 5.15
N TRP A 158 11.68 10.90 6.01
CA TRP A 158 12.05 9.54 5.63
C TRP A 158 11.16 9.00 4.51
N MET A 159 9.84 9.15 4.63
CA MET A 159 8.87 8.75 3.61
C MET A 159 9.09 9.48 2.30
N GLU A 160 9.33 10.80 2.35
CA GLU A 160 9.64 11.61 1.17
C GLU A 160 10.86 11.09 0.42
N GLN A 161 11.98 10.86 1.13
CA GLN A 161 13.24 10.43 0.51
C GLN A 161 13.24 8.97 0.04
N THR A 162 12.38 8.12 0.58
CA THR A 162 12.44 6.68 0.34
C THR A 162 11.28 6.16 -0.48
N VAL A 163 10.05 6.52 -0.13
CA VAL A 163 8.84 6.00 -0.78
C VAL A 163 8.38 6.96 -1.88
N ILE A 164 8.22 8.25 -1.57
CA ILE A 164 7.68 9.22 -2.53
C ILE A 164 8.64 9.41 -3.71
N GLN A 165 9.91 9.73 -3.43
CA GLN A 165 10.91 9.88 -4.50
C GLN A 165 11.30 8.54 -5.15
N GLY A 166 11.26 7.45 -4.39
CA GLY A 166 11.58 6.12 -4.90
C GLY A 166 10.58 5.60 -5.92
N LEU A 167 9.32 6.01 -5.80
CA LEU A 167 8.21 5.61 -6.68
C LEU A 167 7.73 6.74 -7.60
N ASP A 168 8.36 7.91 -7.59
CA ASP A 168 7.93 9.10 -8.35
C ASP A 168 6.46 9.48 -8.07
N LEU A 169 6.01 9.42 -6.79
CA LEU A 169 4.67 9.83 -6.39
C LEU A 169 4.57 11.36 -6.43
N VAL A 170 3.44 11.88 -6.93
CA VAL A 170 3.32 13.31 -7.25
C VAL A 170 2.46 14.06 -6.23
N ASP A 171 1.34 13.45 -5.82
CA ASP A 171 0.30 14.12 -5.04
C ASP A 171 0.09 13.46 -3.65
N LEU A 172 0.99 12.54 -3.23
CA LEU A 172 0.93 11.91 -1.93
C LEU A 172 1.46 12.86 -0.84
N GLU A 173 0.63 13.15 0.15
CA GLU A 173 0.95 13.96 1.32
C GLU A 173 1.11 13.06 2.55
N VAL A 174 2.28 13.11 3.23
CA VAL A 174 2.66 12.23 4.34
C VAL A 174 3.02 12.97 5.64
N ASP A 175 2.70 14.24 5.73
CA ASP A 175 2.95 15.11 6.90
C ASP A 175 1.98 14.88 8.07
N GLY A 176 1.00 13.99 7.89
CA GLY A 176 0.08 13.56 8.93
C GLY A 176 0.50 12.27 9.62
N SER A 177 -0.37 11.77 10.52
CA SER A 177 -0.17 10.50 11.23
C SER A 177 0.11 9.33 10.27
N PRO A 178 1.16 8.51 10.50
CA PRO A 178 1.45 7.32 9.71
C PRO A 178 0.34 6.27 9.80
N ALA A 179 -0.49 6.35 10.84
CA ALA A 179 -1.61 5.45 11.03
C ALA A 179 -2.86 5.82 10.22
N ALA A 180 -3.10 7.12 9.93
CA ALA A 180 -4.37 7.55 9.36
C ALA A 180 -4.37 8.95 8.73
N GLY A 181 -3.26 9.67 8.70
CA GLY A 181 -3.21 11.09 8.36
C GLY A 181 -2.76 11.41 6.93
N TYR A 182 -2.45 10.41 6.11
CA TYR A 182 -1.99 10.66 4.76
C TYR A 182 -3.15 11.00 3.82
N ARG A 183 -2.80 11.75 2.76
CA ARG A 183 -3.72 12.13 1.69
C ARG A 183 -3.07 11.83 0.35
N GLY A 184 -3.86 11.48 -0.66
CA GLY A 184 -3.30 11.15 -1.97
C GLY A 184 -4.35 10.90 -3.02
N THR A 185 -3.90 10.57 -4.21
CA THR A 185 -4.75 10.34 -5.38
C THR A 185 -4.87 8.84 -5.69
N VAL A 186 -5.89 8.45 -6.45
CA VAL A 186 -5.96 7.09 -7.00
C VAL A 186 -4.71 6.80 -7.83
N ARG A 187 -4.21 7.77 -8.58
CA ARG A 187 -3.02 7.59 -9.44
C ARG A 187 -1.79 7.22 -8.64
N ASP A 188 -1.52 7.90 -7.50
CA ASP A 188 -0.41 7.54 -6.61
C ASP A 188 -0.60 6.14 -6.03
N LEU A 189 -1.83 5.81 -5.58
CA LEU A 189 -2.09 4.49 -5.04
C LEU A 189 -2.00 3.37 -6.09
N LEU A 190 -2.22 3.65 -7.38
CA LEU A 190 -1.95 2.68 -8.43
C LEU A 190 -0.44 2.45 -8.63
N VAL A 191 0.39 3.46 -8.43
CA VAL A 191 1.86 3.28 -8.42
C VAL A 191 2.26 2.41 -7.23
N VAL A 192 1.74 2.71 -6.04
CA VAL A 192 1.95 1.87 -4.84
C VAL A 192 1.43 0.45 -5.07
N GLY A 193 0.26 0.28 -5.70
CA GLY A 193 -0.28 -1.04 -6.07
C GLY A 193 0.65 -1.83 -6.98
N ARG A 194 1.34 -1.17 -7.93
CA ARG A 194 2.37 -1.81 -8.76
C ARG A 194 3.58 -2.24 -7.95
N GLU A 195 4.05 -1.40 -7.03
CA GLU A 195 5.13 -1.74 -6.10
C GLU A 195 4.77 -2.96 -5.25
N LEU A 196 3.52 -3.05 -4.77
CA LEU A 196 3.02 -4.18 -4.00
C LEU A 196 2.82 -5.47 -4.82
N LEU A 197 2.76 -5.38 -6.15
CA LEU A 197 2.71 -6.51 -7.08
C LEU A 197 4.12 -6.94 -7.52
N ALA A 198 5.00 -5.99 -7.77
CA ALA A 198 6.34 -6.18 -8.30
C ALA A 198 7.30 -5.17 -7.64
N PRO A 199 7.98 -5.55 -6.56
CA PRO A 199 8.72 -4.63 -5.70
C PRO A 199 9.96 -4.07 -6.39
N THR A 200 10.24 -2.78 -6.10
CA THR A 200 11.45 -2.08 -6.53
C THR A 200 12.18 -1.42 -5.36
N LEU A 201 11.48 -1.15 -4.26
CA LEU A 201 12.04 -0.50 -3.06
C LEU A 201 12.68 -1.49 -2.09
N ILE A 202 12.20 -2.73 -2.08
CA ILE A 202 12.63 -3.81 -1.20
C ILE A 202 12.92 -5.08 -2.01
N SER A 203 13.69 -5.99 -1.44
CA SER A 203 14.00 -7.28 -2.07
C SER A 203 12.77 -8.19 -2.19
N ASP A 204 12.82 -9.11 -3.16
CA ASP A 204 11.77 -10.13 -3.33
C ASP A 204 11.54 -10.95 -2.05
N ALA A 205 12.60 -11.20 -1.27
CA ALA A 205 12.52 -11.95 -0.01
C ALA A 205 11.71 -11.19 1.05
N LEU A 206 12.00 -9.90 1.25
CA LEU A 206 11.26 -9.06 2.20
C LEU A 206 9.83 -8.80 1.71
N HIS A 207 9.62 -8.67 0.40
CA HIS A 207 8.30 -8.55 -0.19
C HIS A 207 7.43 -9.82 0.02
N GLU A 208 8.01 -11.02 -0.12
CA GLU A 208 7.27 -12.26 0.18
C GLU A 208 6.96 -12.35 1.68
N GLU A 209 7.89 -11.93 2.57
CA GLU A 209 7.65 -11.88 4.00
C GLU A 209 6.54 -10.87 4.35
N MET A 210 6.51 -9.70 3.70
CA MET A 210 5.47 -8.68 3.88
C MET A 210 4.05 -9.21 3.68
N ARG A 211 3.83 -10.04 2.68
CA ARG A 211 2.53 -10.64 2.34
C ARG A 211 2.31 -12.04 2.92
N THR A 212 3.23 -12.50 3.77
CA THR A 212 3.09 -13.74 4.54
C THR A 212 2.44 -13.46 5.88
N VAL A 213 1.57 -14.39 6.34
CA VAL A 213 0.87 -14.24 7.63
C VAL A 213 1.86 -14.20 8.78
N GLN A 214 1.89 -13.07 9.49
CA GLN A 214 2.65 -12.92 10.71
C GLN A 214 1.82 -13.42 11.90
N PHE A 215 2.42 -14.18 12.81
CA PHE A 215 1.74 -14.75 13.99
C PHE A 215 0.42 -15.46 13.63
N PRO A 216 0.47 -16.61 12.94
CA PRO A 216 -0.71 -17.27 12.41
C PRO A 216 -1.66 -17.78 13.52
N GLY A 217 -2.96 -17.89 13.20
CA GLY A 217 -3.98 -18.42 14.09
C GLY A 217 -4.56 -17.43 15.10
N LEU A 218 -4.06 -16.19 15.16
CA LEU A 218 -4.55 -15.19 16.09
C LEU A 218 -5.94 -14.70 15.72
N ALA A 219 -6.82 -14.60 16.73
CA ALA A 219 -8.11 -13.96 16.57
C ALA A 219 -8.00 -12.45 16.73
N GLY A 220 -8.90 -11.71 16.06
CA GLY A 220 -9.01 -10.26 16.17
C GLY A 220 -10.36 -9.78 15.68
N ILE A 221 -10.53 -8.44 15.68
CA ILE A 221 -11.71 -7.78 15.13
C ILE A 221 -11.30 -7.12 13.82
N LEU A 222 -12.05 -7.41 12.75
CA LEU A 222 -11.98 -6.65 11.51
C LEU A 222 -13.08 -5.58 11.57
N PRO A 223 -12.73 -4.27 11.58
CA PRO A 223 -13.70 -3.21 11.71
C PRO A 223 -14.81 -3.29 10.66
N GLY A 224 -16.08 -3.22 11.08
CA GLY A 224 -17.24 -3.37 10.19
C GLY A 224 -17.61 -4.81 9.81
N TYR A 225 -16.72 -5.79 10.04
CA TYR A 225 -16.91 -7.21 9.65
C TYR A 225 -16.85 -8.16 10.85
N GLY A 226 -16.66 -7.64 12.06
CA GLY A 226 -16.75 -8.40 13.31
C GLY A 226 -15.48 -9.20 13.63
N ARG A 227 -15.69 -10.21 14.50
CA ARG A 227 -14.61 -11.08 14.98
C ARG A 227 -14.21 -12.10 13.91
N GLN A 228 -12.90 -12.16 13.62
CA GLN A 228 -12.30 -13.13 12.73
C GLN A 228 -11.37 -14.07 13.52
N LYS A 229 -11.33 -15.35 13.10
CA LYS A 229 -10.39 -16.34 13.64
C LYS A 229 -10.08 -17.40 12.57
N PRO A 230 -8.90 -17.36 11.96
CA PRO A 230 -7.82 -16.38 12.18
C PRO A 230 -8.17 -14.99 11.63
N ASN A 231 -7.52 -13.95 12.17
CA ASN A 231 -7.50 -12.62 11.60
C ASN A 231 -6.10 -12.36 11.03
N ASP A 232 -5.85 -12.84 9.83
CA ASP A 232 -4.54 -12.89 9.19
C ASP A 232 -4.06 -11.51 8.75
N TRP A 233 -2.79 -11.21 9.02
CA TRP A 233 -2.09 -10.00 8.67
C TRP A 233 -0.64 -10.30 8.30
N GLY A 234 -0.12 -9.58 7.31
CA GLY A 234 1.28 -9.50 6.98
C GLY A 234 1.97 -8.34 7.69
N LEU A 235 3.05 -7.81 7.11
CA LEU A 235 3.75 -6.64 7.62
C LEU A 235 3.04 -5.37 7.11
N GLY A 236 2.13 -4.84 7.93
CA GLY A 236 1.38 -3.61 7.67
C GLY A 236 0.14 -3.76 6.80
N MET A 237 -0.19 -4.96 6.36
CA MET A 237 -1.31 -5.23 5.46
C MET A 237 -2.21 -6.33 6.00
N GLU A 238 -3.52 -6.13 5.86
CA GLU A 238 -4.50 -7.16 6.14
C GLU A 238 -4.47 -8.19 5.03
N ILE A 239 -4.45 -9.48 5.37
CA ILE A 239 -4.52 -10.60 4.42
C ILE A 239 -5.91 -11.20 4.49
N ARG A 240 -6.58 -11.35 3.33
CA ARG A 240 -7.92 -11.90 3.25
C ARG A 240 -8.02 -13.28 3.92
N GLY A 241 -7.16 -14.20 3.56
CA GLY A 241 -7.27 -15.58 4.03
C GLY A 241 -8.66 -16.16 3.70
N HIS A 242 -9.29 -16.76 4.72
CA HIS A 242 -10.64 -17.31 4.62
C HIS A 242 -11.66 -16.54 5.48
N LYS A 243 -11.42 -15.24 5.70
CA LYS A 243 -12.35 -14.39 6.46
C LYS A 243 -13.68 -14.25 5.74
N ASP A 244 -14.78 -14.39 6.50
CA ASP A 244 -16.15 -14.20 6.04
C ASP A 244 -17.00 -13.73 7.23
N PRO A 245 -17.68 -12.58 7.14
CA PRO A 245 -17.69 -11.63 6.02
C PRO A 245 -16.35 -10.88 5.86
N HIS A 246 -16.09 -10.35 4.66
CA HIS A 246 -14.89 -9.59 4.31
C HIS A 246 -15.22 -8.40 3.40
N TRP A 247 -14.33 -7.40 3.35
CA TRP A 247 -14.50 -6.22 2.50
C TRP A 247 -14.19 -6.48 1.02
N THR A 248 -13.48 -7.57 0.69
CA THR A 248 -13.27 -8.03 -0.68
C THR A 248 -14.30 -9.08 -1.07
N GLY A 249 -14.56 -9.23 -2.36
CA GLY A 249 -15.54 -10.17 -2.88
C GLY A 249 -15.10 -11.63 -2.83
N ALA A 250 -16.02 -12.51 -3.23
CA ALA A 250 -15.83 -13.94 -3.18
C ALA A 250 -14.80 -14.47 -4.18
N LEU A 251 -14.57 -13.75 -5.28
CA LEU A 251 -13.59 -14.10 -6.31
C LEU A 251 -12.15 -13.75 -5.91
N SER A 252 -11.95 -12.87 -4.92
CA SER A 252 -10.63 -12.52 -4.42
C SER A 252 -9.92 -13.74 -3.83
N SER A 253 -8.65 -13.95 -4.21
CA SER A 253 -7.87 -15.08 -3.72
C SER A 253 -7.63 -15.02 -2.21
N PRO A 254 -7.38 -16.16 -1.53
CA PRO A 254 -6.97 -16.13 -0.12
C PRO A 254 -5.67 -15.37 0.13
N ARG A 255 -4.85 -15.17 -0.89
CA ARG A 255 -3.61 -14.38 -0.83
C ARG A 255 -3.82 -12.89 -1.06
N THR A 256 -5.04 -12.45 -1.37
CA THR A 256 -5.39 -11.03 -1.47
C THR A 256 -5.01 -10.31 -0.19
N PHE A 257 -4.37 -9.15 -0.32
CA PHE A 257 -3.98 -8.32 0.80
C PHE A 257 -4.21 -6.83 0.50
N GLY A 258 -4.13 -6.01 1.53
CA GLY A 258 -4.32 -4.57 1.40
C GLY A 258 -4.87 -3.96 2.67
N HIS A 259 -5.58 -2.86 2.53
CA HIS A 259 -6.18 -2.15 3.65
C HIS A 259 -7.35 -1.28 3.20
N PHE A 260 -8.31 -1.05 4.10
CA PHE A 260 -9.34 -0.04 3.89
C PHE A 260 -9.31 1.03 4.99
N GLY A 261 -9.89 2.19 4.71
CA GLY A 261 -9.88 3.37 5.57
C GLY A 261 -11.27 3.86 5.95
N GLN A 262 -11.36 4.52 7.11
CA GLN A 262 -12.58 5.18 7.58
C GLN A 262 -13.05 6.34 6.69
N SER A 263 -12.20 6.84 5.80
CA SER A 263 -12.55 7.80 4.74
C SER A 263 -13.46 7.20 3.65
N GLY A 264 -13.68 5.87 3.65
CA GLY A 264 -14.37 5.17 2.56
C GLY A 264 -13.44 4.84 1.40
N SER A 265 -12.20 4.53 1.70
CA SER A 265 -11.13 4.22 0.76
C SER A 265 -10.61 2.80 0.95
N PHE A 266 -10.05 2.21 -0.10
CA PHE A 266 -9.27 0.98 -0.01
C PHE A 266 -8.08 0.97 -0.99
N LEU A 267 -7.04 0.23 -0.61
CA LEU A 267 -5.99 -0.30 -1.47
C LEU A 267 -6.07 -1.82 -1.43
N TRP A 268 -6.30 -2.45 -2.57
CA TRP A 268 -6.51 -3.88 -2.75
C TRP A 268 -5.47 -4.44 -3.71
N VAL A 269 -4.90 -5.59 -3.37
CA VAL A 269 -3.91 -6.30 -4.19
C VAL A 269 -4.24 -7.78 -4.20
N ASP A 270 -4.45 -8.36 -5.37
CA ASP A 270 -4.57 -9.80 -5.57
C ASP A 270 -3.38 -10.32 -6.37
N PRO A 271 -2.40 -10.95 -5.70
CA PRO A 271 -1.17 -11.39 -6.36
C PRO A 271 -1.39 -12.59 -7.29
N GLU A 272 -2.47 -13.39 -7.09
CA GLU A 272 -2.79 -14.51 -7.98
C GLU A 272 -3.39 -14.02 -9.30
N ALA A 273 -4.16 -12.94 -9.24
CA ALA A 273 -4.68 -12.27 -10.43
C ALA A 273 -3.66 -11.34 -11.09
N GLY A 274 -2.59 -10.95 -10.37
CA GLY A 274 -1.64 -9.94 -10.81
C GLY A 274 -2.26 -8.55 -10.92
N LEU A 275 -3.22 -8.23 -10.06
CA LEU A 275 -4.00 -6.99 -10.11
C LEU A 275 -3.92 -6.23 -8.78
N ALA A 276 -3.91 -4.91 -8.87
CA ALA A 276 -4.15 -4.04 -7.74
C ALA A 276 -5.21 -2.98 -8.10
N ALA A 277 -5.92 -2.49 -7.08
CA ALA A 277 -6.90 -1.44 -7.25
C ALA A 277 -6.93 -0.49 -6.06
N ALA A 278 -7.25 0.76 -6.34
CA ALA A 278 -7.48 1.81 -5.36
C ALA A 278 -8.87 2.40 -5.55
N PHE A 279 -9.63 2.49 -4.49
CA PHE A 279 -10.90 3.20 -4.41
C PHE A 279 -10.76 4.31 -3.36
N LEU A 280 -11.03 5.53 -3.72
CA LEU A 280 -11.03 6.68 -2.81
C LEU A 280 -12.37 7.39 -2.87
N GLY A 281 -12.89 7.82 -1.72
CA GLY A 281 -14.18 8.49 -1.65
C GLY A 281 -14.28 9.49 -0.49
N GLU A 282 -15.28 10.36 -0.56
CA GLU A 282 -15.58 11.35 0.50
C GLU A 282 -16.54 10.84 1.56
N ARG A 283 -17.28 9.79 1.25
CA ARG A 283 -18.23 9.20 2.20
C ARG A 283 -17.51 8.31 3.19
N ARG A 284 -17.63 8.61 4.48
CA ARG A 284 -17.04 7.78 5.53
C ARG A 284 -17.52 6.33 5.41
N PHE A 285 -16.61 5.40 5.69
CA PHE A 285 -16.89 3.97 5.71
C PHE A 285 -18.13 3.65 6.57
N GLY A 286 -19.00 2.83 6.03
CA GLY A 286 -20.24 2.43 6.65
C GLY A 286 -20.97 1.34 5.87
N PRO A 287 -22.27 1.10 6.15
CA PRO A 287 -23.05 0.00 5.56
C PRO A 287 -23.06 -0.02 4.02
N ASP A 288 -23.01 1.15 3.36
CA ASP A 288 -22.96 1.19 1.90
C ASP A 288 -21.68 0.56 1.37
N HIS A 289 -20.51 0.86 1.98
CA HIS A 289 -19.24 0.28 1.59
C HIS A 289 -19.20 -1.23 1.82
N VAL A 290 -19.71 -1.69 2.97
CA VAL A 290 -19.85 -3.13 3.25
C VAL A 290 -20.68 -3.84 2.19
N ARG A 291 -21.71 -3.17 1.66
CA ARG A 291 -22.59 -3.71 0.60
C ARG A 291 -21.93 -3.71 -0.77
N ILE A 292 -21.19 -2.64 -1.14
CA ILE A 292 -20.73 -2.46 -2.54
C ILE A 292 -19.32 -2.96 -2.81
N TRP A 293 -18.39 -2.85 -1.85
CA TRP A 293 -16.97 -3.17 -2.10
C TRP A 293 -16.71 -4.61 -2.54
N PRO A 294 -17.39 -5.64 -1.96
CA PRO A 294 -17.25 -7.01 -2.46
C PRO A 294 -17.59 -7.13 -3.96
N GLY A 295 -18.67 -6.50 -4.40
CA GLY A 295 -19.06 -6.50 -5.81
C GLY A 295 -18.10 -5.73 -6.71
N ILE A 296 -17.47 -4.66 -6.21
CA ILE A 296 -16.45 -3.90 -6.97
C ILE A 296 -15.23 -4.77 -7.22
N THR A 297 -14.69 -5.43 -6.19
CA THR A 297 -13.50 -6.29 -6.34
C THR A 297 -13.78 -7.52 -7.19
N ASP A 298 -14.98 -8.12 -7.10
CA ASP A 298 -15.39 -9.21 -7.99
C ASP A 298 -15.50 -8.74 -9.45
N ALA A 299 -16.11 -7.58 -9.71
CA ALA A 299 -16.20 -7.00 -11.05
C ALA A 299 -14.82 -6.66 -11.66
N ILE A 300 -13.84 -6.25 -10.82
CA ILE A 300 -12.45 -6.08 -11.25
C ILE A 300 -11.85 -7.40 -11.71
N LEU A 301 -12.00 -8.46 -10.93
CA LEU A 301 -11.49 -9.78 -11.27
C LEU A 301 -12.16 -10.36 -12.51
N GLU A 302 -13.48 -10.31 -12.61
CA GLU A 302 -14.23 -10.77 -13.77
C GLU A 302 -13.76 -10.09 -15.06
N ARG A 303 -13.40 -8.83 -14.98
CA ARG A 303 -13.06 -8.03 -16.13
C ARG A 303 -11.59 -8.14 -16.55
N PHE A 304 -10.67 -8.18 -15.60
CA PHE A 304 -9.24 -8.03 -15.86
C PHE A 304 -8.42 -9.28 -15.57
N ALA A 305 -8.88 -10.24 -14.74
CA ALA A 305 -8.13 -11.45 -14.46
C ALA A 305 -8.08 -12.45 -15.63
N GLY A 306 -9.01 -12.35 -16.58
CA GLY A 306 -9.05 -13.23 -17.77
C GLY A 306 -8.19 -12.79 -18.96
N GLY A 307 -7.56 -11.61 -18.92
CA GLY A 307 -6.81 -11.03 -20.06
C GLY A 307 -5.36 -11.46 -20.22
N GLY A 308 -4.83 -12.27 -19.31
CA GLY A 308 -3.41 -12.68 -19.26
C GLY A 308 -3.04 -13.97 -19.97
N THR A 309 -3.95 -14.67 -20.65
CA THR A 309 -3.66 -15.91 -21.39
C THR A 309 -3.73 -15.70 -22.91
N GLY A 310 -2.92 -14.78 -23.42
CA GLY A 310 -2.85 -14.47 -24.85
C GLY A 310 -1.43 -14.21 -25.32
N ARG A 311 -0.61 -15.30 -25.36
CA ARG A 311 0.62 -15.51 -26.14
C ARG A 311 1.89 -14.73 -25.76
#